data_136cbe1dc11ba5ab32fced0093ae931b
#
_entry.id   136cbe1dc11ba5ab32fced0093ae931b
#
_cell.length_a   1.000
_cell.length_b   1.000
_cell.length_c   1.000
_cell.angle_alpha   90.00
_cell.angle_beta   90.00
_cell.angle_gamma   90.00
#
_symmetry.space_group_name_H-M   'P 1'
#
loop_
_entity.id
_entity.type
_entity.pdbx_description
1 polymer ?
#
loop_
_entity_poly.entity_id
_entity_poly.type
_entity_poly.pdbx_seq_one_letter_code
_entity_poly.pdbx_strand_id
1 'polypeptide(L)'
;MTEHQVRLEASWKARVGDYLSRPEMLRLSEFLRAELRAGKTIYPPPRCIFAALDATPFDRVKVVILGQDPYHGPGQAHGLCFSVLPGVPPPPSLENIFAEIRRDLGIARPDHGCLIPWARQGVLLLNAVLTVERGLAGSHQGKGWEGFTDDVIDHLNRERDGLVFLLWGSYAQAKGALIDAGRHCVLKAPHPSPLSAHRGFIGCGHFSKTNQWITEHGQTPIDWSLPPASSIALDA
;
A
#
# COMPACT_ATOMS: atom_id res chain seq x y z
N MET A 1 9.98 13.41 -29.27
CA MET A 1 8.93 12.79 -28.40
C MET A 1 9.41 13.00 -26.97
N THR A 2 8.78 13.93 -26.25
CA THR A 2 9.15 14.27 -24.88
C THR A 2 8.98 13.03 -24.01
N GLU A 3 10.08 12.55 -23.43
CA GLU A 3 10.07 11.58 -22.34
C GLU A 3 9.18 12.16 -21.23
N HIS A 4 7.99 11.57 -21.06
CA HIS A 4 7.20 11.83 -19.87
C HIS A 4 7.94 11.22 -18.69
N GLN A 5 8.76 12.04 -18.07
CA GLN A 5 9.47 11.66 -16.85
C GLN A 5 8.41 11.29 -15.80
N VAL A 6 8.49 10.07 -15.27
CA VAL A 6 7.64 9.60 -14.18
C VAL A 6 7.77 10.59 -13.02
N ARG A 7 6.64 11.13 -12.58
CA ARG A 7 6.59 11.93 -11.35
C ARG A 7 6.64 10.99 -10.17
N LEU A 8 7.61 11.14 -9.32
CA LEU A 8 7.80 10.40 -8.09
C LEU A 8 8.37 11.34 -7.04
N GLU A 9 7.92 11.21 -5.80
CA GLU A 9 8.43 11.99 -4.68
C GLU A 9 9.97 11.88 -4.60
N ALA A 10 10.64 12.99 -4.27
CA ALA A 10 12.09 13.15 -4.46
C ALA A 10 12.94 12.13 -3.70
N SER A 11 12.57 11.78 -2.47
CA SER A 11 13.32 10.82 -1.65
C SER A 11 13.23 9.40 -2.20
N TRP A 12 12.10 9.02 -2.79
CA TRP A 12 11.93 7.78 -3.52
C TRP A 12 12.64 7.79 -4.86
N LYS A 13 12.52 8.89 -5.62
CA LYS A 13 13.19 9.02 -6.90
C LYS A 13 14.71 8.86 -6.79
N ALA A 14 15.32 9.35 -5.72
CA ALA A 14 16.74 9.21 -5.45
C ALA A 14 17.18 7.74 -5.23
N ARG A 15 16.26 6.83 -4.86
CA ARG A 15 16.56 5.43 -4.54
C ARG A 15 16.13 4.48 -5.64
N VAL A 16 14.87 4.58 -6.07
CA VAL A 16 14.28 3.65 -7.03
C VAL A 16 14.10 4.25 -8.43
N GLY A 17 14.54 5.50 -8.65
CA GLY A 17 14.41 6.18 -9.95
C GLY A 17 15.12 5.43 -11.09
N ASP A 18 16.31 4.91 -10.82
CA ASP A 18 17.08 4.15 -11.81
C ASP A 18 16.40 2.83 -12.19
N TYR A 19 15.64 2.22 -11.25
CA TYR A 19 14.87 1.02 -11.54
C TYR A 19 13.85 1.25 -12.65
N LEU A 20 13.23 2.44 -12.70
CA LEU A 20 12.24 2.80 -13.71
C LEU A 20 12.81 2.80 -15.15
N SER A 21 14.14 2.87 -15.29
CA SER A 21 14.83 2.82 -16.57
C SER A 21 15.26 1.40 -16.98
N ARG A 22 15.05 0.40 -16.13
CA ARG A 22 15.42 -1.00 -16.43
C ARG A 22 14.55 -1.60 -17.55
N PRO A 23 15.07 -2.56 -18.32
CA PRO A 23 14.33 -3.17 -19.43
C PRO A 23 12.97 -3.74 -19.06
N GLU A 24 12.81 -4.32 -17.86
CA GLU A 24 11.54 -4.84 -17.37
C GLU A 24 10.48 -3.73 -17.18
N MET A 25 10.89 -2.55 -16.69
CA MET A 25 10.00 -1.40 -16.54
C MET A 25 9.64 -0.76 -17.88
N LEU A 26 10.57 -0.75 -18.82
CA LEU A 26 10.28 -0.29 -20.18
C LEU A 26 9.27 -1.20 -20.87
N ARG A 27 9.42 -2.53 -20.74
CA ARG A 27 8.44 -3.51 -21.25
C ARG A 27 7.08 -3.35 -20.57
N LEU A 28 7.03 -3.15 -19.25
CA LEU A 28 5.80 -2.88 -18.54
C LEU A 28 5.11 -1.59 -19.02
N SER A 29 5.87 -0.51 -19.20
CA SER A 29 5.35 0.75 -19.73
C SER A 29 4.75 0.58 -21.14
N GLU A 30 5.41 -0.20 -22.01
CA GLU A 30 4.92 -0.50 -23.34
C GLU A 30 3.66 -1.37 -23.31
N PHE A 31 3.64 -2.39 -22.45
CA PHE A 31 2.45 -3.21 -22.20
C PHE A 31 1.26 -2.33 -21.75
N LEU A 32 1.41 -1.48 -20.74
CA LEU A 32 0.33 -0.62 -20.25
C LEU A 32 -0.19 0.33 -21.34
N ARG A 33 0.72 0.90 -22.15
CA ARG A 33 0.33 1.74 -23.30
C ARG A 33 -0.43 0.96 -24.37
N ALA A 34 -0.04 -0.29 -24.61
CA ALA A 34 -0.74 -1.16 -25.58
C ALA A 34 -2.16 -1.49 -25.09
N GLU A 35 -2.32 -1.83 -23.81
CA GLU A 35 -3.62 -2.08 -23.19
C GLU A 35 -4.56 -0.85 -23.30
N LEU A 36 -4.04 0.34 -23.01
CA LEU A 36 -4.79 1.59 -23.16
C LEU A 36 -5.17 1.87 -24.62
N ARG A 37 -4.26 1.65 -25.58
CA ARG A 37 -4.57 1.78 -27.01
C ARG A 37 -5.63 0.79 -27.48
N ALA A 38 -5.67 -0.39 -26.86
CA ALA A 38 -6.70 -1.39 -27.11
C ALA A 38 -8.06 -1.05 -26.49
N GLY A 39 -8.21 0.13 -25.85
CA GLY A 39 -9.45 0.58 -25.23
C GLY A 39 -9.75 -0.02 -23.86
N LYS A 40 -8.79 -0.70 -23.24
CA LYS A 40 -8.96 -1.26 -21.90
C LYS A 40 -8.89 -0.18 -20.83
N THR A 41 -9.66 -0.35 -19.77
CA THR A 41 -9.61 0.52 -18.61
C THR A 41 -8.65 -0.07 -17.57
N ILE A 42 -7.67 0.72 -17.17
CA ILE A 42 -6.65 0.34 -16.17
C ILE A 42 -6.85 1.17 -14.90
N TYR A 43 -6.77 0.52 -13.75
CA TYR A 43 -6.81 1.15 -12.45
C TYR A 43 -5.48 0.98 -11.70
N PRO A 44 -5.13 1.95 -10.82
CA PRO A 44 -5.72 3.28 -10.66
C PRO A 44 -5.48 4.18 -11.89
N PRO A 45 -6.07 5.39 -11.94
CA PRO A 45 -5.72 6.37 -12.98
C PRO A 45 -4.21 6.62 -13.03
N PRO A 46 -3.61 6.88 -14.21
CA PRO A 46 -2.15 6.98 -14.36
C PRO A 46 -1.44 7.90 -13.37
N ARG A 47 -2.08 9.03 -13.01
CA ARG A 47 -1.55 9.97 -12.01
C ARG A 47 -1.49 9.41 -10.58
N CYS A 48 -2.20 8.32 -10.30
CA CYS A 48 -2.29 7.71 -8.97
C CYS A 48 -1.46 6.43 -8.83
N ILE A 49 -0.75 5.98 -9.87
CA ILE A 49 -0.01 4.71 -9.84
C ILE A 49 1.02 4.70 -8.69
N PHE A 50 1.70 5.82 -8.47
CA PHE A 50 2.73 5.98 -7.42
C PHE A 50 2.23 6.71 -6.17
N ALA A 51 0.92 6.91 -6.01
CA ALA A 51 0.35 7.71 -4.93
C ALA A 51 0.76 7.23 -3.52
N ALA A 52 1.00 5.93 -3.31
CA ALA A 52 1.49 5.42 -2.03
C ALA A 52 2.88 5.98 -1.68
N LEU A 53 3.77 6.05 -2.67
CA LEU A 53 5.11 6.60 -2.51
C LEU A 53 5.08 8.13 -2.37
N ASP A 54 4.23 8.80 -3.15
CA ASP A 54 4.09 10.26 -3.10
C ASP A 54 3.49 10.74 -1.77
N ALA A 55 2.54 9.98 -1.20
CA ALA A 55 1.91 10.31 0.07
C ALA A 55 2.78 10.00 1.30
N THR A 56 3.75 9.09 1.16
CA THR A 56 4.62 8.64 2.26
C THR A 56 6.08 8.69 1.81
N PRO A 57 6.77 9.84 1.95
CA PRO A 57 8.20 9.97 1.64
C PRO A 57 9.05 8.92 2.34
N PHE A 58 10.14 8.47 1.70
CA PHE A 58 11.00 7.38 2.18
C PHE A 58 11.46 7.58 3.64
N ASP A 59 11.91 8.78 3.95
CA ASP A 59 12.46 9.10 5.27
C ASP A 59 11.38 9.22 6.36
N ARG A 60 10.11 9.29 5.96
CA ARG A 60 8.96 9.35 6.86
C ARG A 60 8.27 8.02 7.10
N VAL A 61 8.63 6.97 6.36
CA VAL A 61 8.04 5.64 6.56
C VAL A 61 8.30 5.15 7.97
N LYS A 62 7.26 4.70 8.65
CA LYS A 62 7.28 4.04 9.97
C LYS A 62 6.70 2.62 9.87
N VAL A 63 5.64 2.47 9.08
CA VAL A 63 4.89 1.24 8.91
C VAL A 63 4.75 0.95 7.42
N VAL A 64 4.88 -0.31 7.04
CA VAL A 64 4.62 -0.78 5.67
C VAL A 64 3.49 -1.79 5.73
N ILE A 65 2.41 -1.54 5.00
CA ILE A 65 1.33 -2.50 4.76
C ILE A 65 1.40 -2.93 3.30
N LEU A 66 1.55 -4.24 3.06
CA LEU A 66 1.65 -4.80 1.72
C LEU A 66 0.31 -5.36 1.27
N GLY A 67 -0.27 -4.76 0.22
CA GLY A 67 -1.37 -5.30 -0.54
C GLY A 67 -0.87 -6.12 -1.74
N GLN A 68 -1.78 -6.78 -2.44
CA GLN A 68 -1.45 -7.59 -3.62
C GLN A 68 -1.53 -6.75 -4.90
N ASP A 69 -2.73 -6.38 -5.32
CA ASP A 69 -3.03 -5.57 -6.49
C ASP A 69 -4.15 -4.57 -6.18
N PRO A 70 -4.34 -3.52 -7.01
CA PRO A 70 -5.39 -2.54 -6.78
C PRO A 70 -6.80 -3.14 -6.89
N TYR A 71 -7.78 -2.50 -6.26
CA TYR A 71 -9.17 -2.80 -6.54
C TYR A 71 -9.48 -2.61 -8.03
N HIS A 72 -10.21 -3.55 -8.63
CA HIS A 72 -10.53 -3.57 -10.06
C HIS A 72 -11.93 -3.03 -10.40
N GLY A 73 -12.69 -2.57 -9.39
CA GLY A 73 -13.99 -1.92 -9.56
C GLY A 73 -13.86 -0.43 -9.92
N PRO A 74 -14.87 0.13 -10.63
CA PRO A 74 -14.87 1.54 -10.99
C PRO A 74 -14.79 2.46 -9.77
N GLY A 75 -13.89 3.45 -9.81
CA GLY A 75 -13.75 4.48 -8.78
C GLY A 75 -13.14 4.03 -7.45
N GLN A 76 -12.75 2.76 -7.31
CA GLN A 76 -12.21 2.24 -6.06
C GLN A 76 -10.73 2.56 -5.86
N ALA A 77 -9.87 2.12 -6.78
CA ALA A 77 -8.42 2.25 -6.65
C ALA A 77 -7.95 3.69 -6.89
N HIS A 78 -7.14 4.20 -5.96
CA HIS A 78 -6.51 5.52 -6.07
C HIS A 78 -5.00 5.49 -5.71
N GLY A 79 -4.38 4.29 -5.74
CA GLY A 79 -2.94 4.10 -5.60
C GLY A 79 -2.45 3.70 -4.20
N LEU A 80 -3.31 3.70 -3.18
CA LEU A 80 -3.02 3.21 -1.84
C LEU A 80 -3.69 1.85 -1.63
N CYS A 81 -2.98 0.84 -1.16
CA CYS A 81 -3.57 -0.48 -0.90
C CYS A 81 -4.67 -0.40 0.16
N PHE A 82 -5.72 -1.20 0.00
CA PHE A 82 -6.93 -1.27 0.83
C PHE A 82 -7.79 -0.01 0.86
N SER A 83 -7.29 1.14 0.44
CA SER A 83 -7.96 2.44 0.52
C SER A 83 -8.93 2.67 -0.64
N VAL A 84 -10.03 3.37 -0.35
CA VAL A 84 -10.95 3.94 -1.34
C VAL A 84 -11.22 5.40 -1.02
N LEU A 85 -11.56 6.21 -2.04
CA LEU A 85 -11.86 7.63 -1.82
C LEU A 85 -13.19 7.82 -1.05
N PRO A 86 -13.38 8.98 -0.37
CA PRO A 86 -14.67 9.32 0.23
C PRO A 86 -15.81 9.21 -0.79
N GLY A 87 -16.96 8.69 -0.34
CA GLY A 87 -18.12 8.43 -1.20
C GLY A 87 -18.12 7.05 -1.87
N VAL A 88 -17.00 6.31 -1.81
CA VAL A 88 -16.95 4.91 -2.25
C VAL A 88 -17.13 4.01 -1.01
N PRO A 89 -18.06 3.04 -1.03
CA PRO A 89 -18.22 2.12 0.07
C PRO A 89 -16.93 1.33 0.37
N PRO A 90 -16.52 1.21 1.64
CA PRO A 90 -15.36 0.40 2.00
C PRO A 90 -15.52 -1.05 1.54
N PRO A 91 -14.54 -1.61 0.78
CA PRO A 91 -14.58 -3.01 0.38
C PRO A 91 -14.48 -3.96 1.59
N PRO A 92 -14.91 -5.23 1.44
CA PRO A 92 -15.00 -6.18 2.56
C PRO A 92 -13.70 -6.40 3.34
N SER A 93 -12.54 -6.38 2.67
CA SER A 93 -11.24 -6.48 3.37
C SER A 93 -10.98 -5.28 4.27
N LEU A 94 -11.34 -4.07 3.82
CA LEU A 94 -11.19 -2.83 4.61
C LEU A 94 -12.17 -2.82 5.79
N GLU A 95 -13.38 -3.33 5.62
CA GLU A 95 -14.33 -3.51 6.74
C GLU A 95 -13.74 -4.41 7.83
N ASN A 96 -13.07 -5.50 7.46
CA ASN A 96 -12.39 -6.37 8.42
C ASN A 96 -11.20 -5.69 9.09
N ILE A 97 -10.48 -4.80 8.38
CA ILE A 97 -9.42 -3.97 8.97
C ILE A 97 -10.03 -3.06 10.04
N PHE A 98 -11.13 -2.38 9.75
CA PHE A 98 -11.83 -1.54 10.73
C PHE A 98 -12.40 -2.32 11.90
N ALA A 99 -12.91 -3.54 11.66
CA ALA A 99 -13.38 -4.43 12.72
C ALA A 99 -12.24 -4.82 13.69
N GLU A 100 -11.06 -5.11 13.15
CA GLU A 100 -9.87 -5.42 13.97
C GLU A 100 -9.37 -4.18 14.74
N ILE A 101 -9.33 -3.01 14.13
CA ILE A 101 -8.97 -1.75 14.81
C ILE A 101 -9.93 -1.47 15.98
N ARG A 102 -11.23 -1.67 15.76
CA ARG A 102 -12.23 -1.51 16.84
C ARG A 102 -12.01 -2.51 17.96
N ARG A 103 -11.72 -3.77 17.64
CA ARG A 103 -11.45 -4.82 18.63
C ARG A 103 -10.17 -4.54 19.43
N ASP A 104 -9.09 -4.14 18.73
CA ASP A 104 -7.74 -4.00 19.28
C ASP A 104 -7.57 -2.69 20.06
N LEU A 105 -8.10 -1.59 19.54
CA LEU A 105 -7.87 -0.24 20.06
C LEU A 105 -9.14 0.47 20.58
N GLY A 106 -10.32 -0.12 20.41
CA GLY A 106 -11.58 0.51 20.78
C GLY A 106 -12.00 1.68 19.88
N ILE A 107 -11.31 1.92 18.75
CA ILE A 107 -11.60 3.00 17.83
C ILE A 107 -12.87 2.68 17.04
N ALA A 108 -13.80 3.64 16.99
CA ALA A 108 -15.06 3.47 16.28
C ALA A 108 -14.82 3.31 14.76
N ARG A 109 -15.67 2.52 14.08
CA ARG A 109 -15.65 2.39 12.62
C ARG A 109 -15.87 3.76 11.98
N PRO A 110 -15.01 4.19 11.04
CA PRO A 110 -15.19 5.44 10.32
C PRO A 110 -16.36 5.35 9.31
N ASP A 111 -16.83 6.50 8.85
CA ASP A 111 -17.90 6.64 7.85
C ASP A 111 -17.41 6.53 6.39
N HIS A 112 -16.09 6.43 6.19
CA HIS A 112 -15.45 6.31 4.87
C HIS A 112 -14.27 5.35 4.90
N GLY A 113 -13.71 5.02 3.72
CA GLY A 113 -12.57 4.10 3.56
C GLY A 113 -11.28 4.75 3.08
N CYS A 114 -11.13 6.09 3.21
CA CYS A 114 -9.94 6.79 2.75
C CYS A 114 -8.81 6.74 3.78
N LEU A 115 -7.70 6.09 3.43
CA LEU A 115 -6.55 5.88 4.31
C LEU A 115 -5.41 6.89 4.10
N ILE A 116 -5.61 7.94 3.32
CA ILE A 116 -4.63 9.04 3.16
C ILE A 116 -4.15 9.59 4.51
N PRO A 117 -5.01 9.77 5.55
CA PRO A 117 -4.55 10.22 6.86
C PRO A 117 -3.51 9.30 7.52
N TRP A 118 -3.56 7.98 7.27
CA TRP A 118 -2.53 7.06 7.74
C TRP A 118 -1.22 7.25 6.94
N ALA A 119 -1.32 7.36 5.61
CA ALA A 119 -0.15 7.56 4.74
C ALA A 119 0.64 8.81 5.16
N ARG A 120 -0.04 9.91 5.46
CA ARG A 120 0.56 11.15 5.94
C ARG A 120 1.27 11.05 7.29
N GLN A 121 0.95 10.04 8.08
CA GLN A 121 1.62 9.75 9.36
C GLN A 121 2.84 8.83 9.20
N GLY A 122 3.09 8.31 8.00
CA GLY A 122 4.20 7.40 7.72
C GLY A 122 3.80 5.94 7.52
N VAL A 123 2.53 5.66 7.22
CA VAL A 123 2.08 4.31 6.84
C VAL A 123 2.17 4.17 5.32
N LEU A 124 3.17 3.48 4.81
CA LEU A 124 3.28 3.16 3.39
C LEU A 124 2.29 2.05 3.03
N LEU A 125 1.24 2.42 2.29
CA LEU A 125 0.16 1.54 1.84
C LEU A 125 0.46 1.05 0.42
N LEU A 126 1.36 0.08 0.27
CA LEU A 126 1.94 -0.35 -1.01
C LEU A 126 1.30 -1.64 -1.51
N ASN A 127 0.78 -1.64 -2.75
CA ASN A 127 0.49 -2.88 -3.46
C ASN A 127 1.76 -3.45 -4.10
N ALA A 128 1.85 -4.77 -4.21
CA ALA A 128 2.96 -5.44 -4.90
C ALA A 128 2.89 -5.23 -6.42
N VAL A 129 1.67 -5.19 -6.97
CA VAL A 129 1.36 -4.86 -8.36
C VAL A 129 0.59 -3.55 -8.36
N LEU A 130 1.07 -2.54 -9.10
CA LEU A 130 0.53 -1.17 -8.98
C LEU A 130 -0.61 -0.86 -9.95
N THR A 131 -0.92 -1.77 -10.88
CA THR A 131 -2.02 -1.58 -11.85
C THR A 131 -2.82 -2.86 -12.03
N VAL A 132 -4.07 -2.72 -12.50
CA VAL A 132 -4.99 -3.83 -12.79
C VAL A 132 -5.95 -3.44 -13.91
N GLU A 133 -6.37 -4.38 -14.75
CA GLU A 133 -7.44 -4.15 -15.73
C GLU A 133 -8.81 -4.19 -15.03
N ARG A 134 -9.71 -3.31 -15.43
CA ARG A 134 -11.08 -3.25 -14.91
C ARG A 134 -11.75 -4.62 -14.92
N GLY A 135 -12.27 -5.05 -13.77
CA GLY A 135 -13.01 -6.29 -13.60
C GLY A 135 -12.15 -7.56 -13.53
N LEU A 136 -10.82 -7.48 -13.72
CA LEU A 136 -9.94 -8.65 -13.82
C LEU A 136 -8.84 -8.60 -12.74
N ALA A 137 -9.15 -9.10 -11.53
CA ALA A 137 -8.18 -9.19 -10.45
C ALA A 137 -6.91 -9.94 -10.90
N GLY A 138 -5.73 -9.46 -10.51
CA GLY A 138 -4.45 -10.07 -10.84
C GLY A 138 -4.01 -9.97 -12.30
N SER A 139 -4.75 -9.27 -13.17
CA SER A 139 -4.48 -9.21 -14.62
C SER A 139 -3.09 -8.69 -15.00
N HIS A 140 -2.47 -7.89 -14.13
CA HIS A 140 -1.13 -7.33 -14.37
C HIS A 140 -0.03 -8.00 -13.53
N GLN A 141 -0.33 -9.13 -12.87
CA GLN A 141 0.70 -9.92 -12.19
C GLN A 141 1.71 -10.49 -13.19
N GLY A 142 2.99 -10.53 -12.80
CA GLY A 142 4.08 -11.02 -13.65
C GLY A 142 4.42 -10.10 -14.83
N LYS A 143 3.92 -8.85 -14.85
CA LYS A 143 4.22 -7.89 -15.92
C LYS A 143 5.41 -6.97 -15.60
N GLY A 144 5.96 -7.03 -14.38
CA GLY A 144 7.17 -6.30 -13.99
C GLY A 144 7.03 -5.42 -12.75
N TRP A 145 5.81 -5.20 -12.23
CA TRP A 145 5.61 -4.41 -11.02
C TRP A 145 6.27 -5.01 -9.78
N GLU A 146 6.25 -6.35 -9.68
CA GLU A 146 6.76 -7.06 -8.50
C GLU A 146 8.22 -6.76 -8.24
N GLY A 147 9.06 -6.73 -9.29
CA GLY A 147 10.48 -6.39 -9.15
C GLY A 147 10.70 -4.94 -8.70
N PHE A 148 9.91 -3.99 -9.21
CA PHE A 148 9.96 -2.60 -8.75
C PHE A 148 9.59 -2.47 -7.27
N THR A 149 8.52 -3.11 -6.85
CA THR A 149 8.08 -3.05 -5.45
C THR A 149 8.97 -3.87 -4.51
N ASP A 150 9.66 -4.90 -5.01
CA ASP A 150 10.73 -5.57 -4.27
C ASP A 150 11.91 -4.64 -4.01
N ASP A 151 12.31 -3.84 -5.02
CA ASP A 151 13.37 -2.83 -4.88
C ASP A 151 13.00 -1.75 -3.85
N VAL A 152 11.73 -1.29 -3.85
CA VAL A 152 11.20 -0.38 -2.82
C VAL A 152 11.35 -0.95 -1.41
N ILE A 153 10.96 -2.22 -1.22
CA ILE A 153 11.04 -2.90 0.09
C ILE A 153 12.50 -3.13 0.49
N ASP A 154 13.35 -3.49 -0.45
CA ASP A 154 14.78 -3.73 -0.19
C ASP A 154 15.50 -2.46 0.26
N HIS A 155 15.23 -1.31 -0.36
CA HIS A 155 15.76 -0.02 0.11
C HIS A 155 15.31 0.30 1.54
N LEU A 156 14.02 0.10 1.87
CA LEU A 156 13.55 0.27 3.24
C LEU A 156 14.24 -0.68 4.21
N ASN A 157 14.36 -1.95 3.84
CA ASN A 157 14.99 -2.98 4.68
C ASN A 157 16.48 -2.69 4.96
N ARG A 158 17.21 -2.16 3.98
CA ARG A 158 18.65 -1.90 4.10
C ARG A 158 19.00 -0.53 4.68
N GLU A 159 18.23 0.50 4.37
CA GLU A 159 18.60 1.89 4.66
C GLU A 159 17.83 2.48 5.86
N ARG A 160 16.84 1.77 6.38
CA ARG A 160 16.05 2.22 7.53
C ARG A 160 16.19 1.23 8.69
N ASP A 161 15.85 1.68 9.88
CA ASP A 161 15.82 0.88 11.11
C ASP A 161 14.48 1.09 11.84
N GLY A 162 14.06 0.08 12.61
CA GLY A 162 12.91 0.18 13.48
C GLY A 162 11.56 0.29 12.78
N LEU A 163 11.47 -0.06 11.49
CA LEU A 163 10.20 -0.08 10.76
C LEU A 163 9.30 -1.24 11.22
N VAL A 164 8.00 -1.10 10.99
CA VAL A 164 7.02 -2.17 11.20
C VAL A 164 6.48 -2.62 9.84
N PHE A 165 6.57 -3.92 9.56
CA PHE A 165 6.00 -4.53 8.36
C PHE A 165 4.79 -5.38 8.73
N LEU A 166 3.61 -5.00 8.21
CA LEU A 166 2.36 -5.72 8.38
C LEU A 166 2.11 -6.58 7.13
N LEU A 167 2.34 -7.89 7.26
CA LEU A 167 2.30 -8.85 6.17
C LEU A 167 1.05 -9.72 6.30
N TRP A 168 -0.01 -9.35 5.58
CA TRP A 168 -1.31 -10.00 5.64
C TRP A 168 -1.54 -10.93 4.46
N GLY A 169 -1.61 -12.25 4.75
CA GLY A 169 -1.76 -13.31 3.78
C GLY A 169 -0.43 -13.82 3.22
N SER A 170 -0.48 -14.99 2.59
CA SER A 170 0.70 -15.71 2.09
C SER A 170 1.49 -14.91 1.05
N TYR A 171 0.82 -14.16 0.19
CA TYR A 171 1.47 -13.35 -0.84
C TYR A 171 2.35 -12.24 -0.24
N ALA A 172 1.81 -11.46 0.70
CA ALA A 172 2.56 -10.42 1.39
C ALA A 172 3.70 -11.01 2.23
N GLN A 173 3.47 -12.16 2.88
CA GLN A 173 4.49 -12.87 3.67
C GLN A 173 5.63 -13.40 2.80
N ALA A 174 5.34 -13.92 1.61
CA ALA A 174 6.36 -14.36 0.65
C ALA A 174 7.20 -13.16 0.15
N LYS A 175 6.54 -12.05 -0.18
CA LYS A 175 7.20 -10.81 -0.63
C LYS A 175 8.08 -10.20 0.47
N GLY A 176 7.67 -10.28 1.72
CA GLY A 176 8.42 -9.80 2.88
C GLY A 176 9.39 -10.83 3.48
N ALA A 177 9.70 -11.94 2.80
CA ALA A 177 10.51 -13.02 3.36
C ALA A 177 11.97 -12.63 3.65
N LEU A 178 12.49 -11.63 2.94
CA LEU A 178 13.88 -11.15 3.08
C LEU A 178 14.01 -9.95 4.03
N ILE A 179 12.93 -9.50 4.67
CA ILE A 179 12.97 -8.40 5.64
C ILE A 179 13.75 -8.87 6.89
N ASP A 180 14.73 -8.08 7.29
CA ASP A 180 15.55 -8.34 8.46
C ASP A 180 14.76 -8.12 9.76
N ALA A 181 14.28 -9.21 10.35
CA ALA A 181 13.55 -9.20 11.61
C ALA A 181 14.41 -8.80 12.83
N GLY A 182 15.72 -8.74 12.70
CA GLY A 182 16.63 -8.21 13.72
C GLY A 182 16.66 -6.69 13.75
N ARG A 183 16.30 -6.02 12.63
CA ARG A 183 16.25 -4.57 12.50
C ARG A 183 14.83 -4.00 12.51
N HIS A 184 13.85 -4.80 12.12
CA HIS A 184 12.47 -4.38 11.91
C HIS A 184 11.48 -5.29 12.64
N CYS A 185 10.32 -4.73 12.99
CA CYS A 185 9.20 -5.52 13.47
C CYS A 185 8.44 -6.13 12.29
N VAL A 186 8.36 -7.44 12.21
CA VAL A 186 7.61 -8.14 11.15
C VAL A 186 6.42 -8.87 11.76
N LEU A 187 5.21 -8.38 11.51
CA LEU A 187 3.97 -8.95 12.01
C LEU A 187 3.21 -9.65 10.89
N LYS A 188 2.89 -10.93 11.10
CA LYS A 188 2.23 -11.80 10.11
C LYS A 188 0.84 -12.20 10.59
N ALA A 189 -0.15 -12.14 9.71
CA ALA A 189 -1.51 -12.62 9.94
C ALA A 189 -2.12 -13.15 8.62
N PRO A 190 -3.23 -13.91 8.68
CA PRO A 190 -4.04 -14.18 7.49
C PRO A 190 -4.50 -12.89 6.81
N HIS A 191 -4.89 -12.98 5.53
CA HIS A 191 -5.38 -11.80 4.79
C HIS A 191 -6.73 -11.31 5.37
N PRO A 192 -7.00 -10.00 5.39
CA PRO A 192 -8.25 -9.43 5.91
C PRO A 192 -9.50 -9.72 5.05
N SER A 193 -9.38 -10.45 3.94
CA SER A 193 -10.56 -10.81 3.13
C SER A 193 -11.57 -11.64 3.93
N PRO A 194 -12.87 -11.60 3.59
CA PRO A 194 -13.89 -12.41 4.25
C PRO A 194 -13.58 -13.92 4.24
N LEU A 195 -12.81 -14.39 3.26
CA LEU A 195 -12.41 -15.80 3.14
C LEU A 195 -11.41 -16.26 4.20
N SER A 196 -10.69 -15.34 4.82
CA SER A 196 -9.56 -15.66 5.71
C SER A 196 -9.47 -14.84 7.00
N ALA A 197 -10.16 -13.71 7.10
CA ALA A 197 -10.08 -12.84 8.27
C ALA A 197 -10.38 -13.54 9.60
N HIS A 198 -11.37 -14.44 9.59
CA HIS A 198 -11.77 -15.25 10.75
C HIS A 198 -10.71 -16.31 11.16
N ARG A 199 -9.69 -16.55 10.33
CA ARG A 199 -8.64 -17.54 10.59
C ARG A 199 -7.46 -16.96 11.40
N GLY A 200 -7.59 -15.73 11.93
CA GLY A 200 -6.59 -15.11 12.79
C GLY A 200 -6.14 -13.71 12.37
N PHE A 201 -6.76 -13.07 11.35
CA PHE A 201 -6.61 -11.63 11.15
C PHE A 201 -7.38 -10.87 12.23
N ILE A 202 -8.65 -11.22 12.43
CA ILE A 202 -9.42 -10.73 13.60
C ILE A 202 -8.83 -11.36 14.85
N GLY A 203 -8.31 -10.53 15.73
CA GLY A 203 -7.61 -10.93 16.96
C GLY A 203 -6.09 -10.86 16.87
N CYS A 204 -5.49 -10.46 15.74
CA CYS A 204 -4.04 -10.39 15.59
C CYS A 204 -3.37 -9.30 16.44
N GLY A 205 -4.09 -8.21 16.78
CA GLY A 205 -3.58 -7.11 17.60
C GLY A 205 -2.44 -6.34 16.94
N HIS A 206 -2.42 -6.27 15.61
CA HIS A 206 -1.31 -5.66 14.88
C HIS A 206 -1.23 -4.16 15.09
N PHE A 207 -2.33 -3.47 15.32
CA PHE A 207 -2.37 -2.01 15.45
C PHE A 207 -1.79 -1.55 16.81
N SER A 208 -2.14 -2.22 17.89
CA SER A 208 -1.56 -1.99 19.22
C SER A 208 -0.09 -2.37 19.27
N LYS A 209 0.29 -3.53 18.71
CA LYS A 209 1.69 -3.99 18.63
C LYS A 209 2.55 -3.04 17.82
N THR A 210 2.02 -2.52 16.70
CA THR A 210 2.69 -1.51 15.88
C THR A 210 2.99 -0.26 16.70
N ASN A 211 2.00 0.28 17.39
CA ASN A 211 2.17 1.48 18.19
C ASN A 211 3.10 1.26 19.40
N GLN A 212 3.07 0.09 20.00
CA GLN A 212 4.01 -0.29 21.04
C GLN A 212 5.45 -0.23 20.51
N TRP A 213 5.74 -0.92 19.39
CA TRP A 213 7.06 -0.93 18.77
C TRP A 213 7.56 0.47 18.41
N ILE A 214 6.72 1.26 17.74
CA ILE A 214 7.05 2.64 17.33
C ILE A 214 7.40 3.50 18.56
N THR A 215 6.63 3.38 19.64
CA THR A 215 6.87 4.13 20.89
C THR A 215 8.17 3.68 21.58
N GLU A 216 8.43 2.37 21.63
CA GLU A 216 9.67 1.81 22.20
C GLU A 216 10.92 2.27 21.42
N HIS A 217 10.76 2.62 20.13
CA HIS A 217 11.81 3.18 19.27
C HIS A 217 11.80 4.72 19.22
N GLY A 218 11.15 5.38 20.18
CA GLY A 218 11.19 6.84 20.35
C GLY A 218 10.44 7.63 19.27
N GLN A 219 9.54 7.00 18.53
CA GLN A 219 8.75 7.65 17.48
C GLN A 219 7.30 7.86 17.95
N THR A 220 6.64 8.86 17.36
CA THR A 220 5.21 9.12 17.60
C THR A 220 4.37 7.97 17.04
N PRO A 221 3.49 7.34 17.84
CA PRO A 221 2.60 6.28 17.37
C PRO A 221 1.65 6.76 16.28
N ILE A 222 1.08 5.82 15.53
CA ILE A 222 0.08 6.09 14.50
C ILE A 222 -1.28 6.29 15.17
N ASP A 223 -1.96 7.37 14.85
CA ASP A 223 -3.39 7.51 15.08
C ASP A 223 -4.14 6.73 13.99
N TRP A 224 -4.66 5.56 14.37
CA TRP A 224 -5.41 4.68 13.49
C TRP A 224 -6.87 5.12 13.29
N SER A 225 -7.33 6.17 13.99
CA SER A 225 -8.61 6.79 13.69
C SER A 225 -8.56 7.52 12.34
N LEU A 226 -9.73 7.74 11.75
CA LEU A 226 -9.85 8.54 10.55
C LEU A 226 -10.72 9.77 10.85
N PRO A 227 -10.28 10.97 10.44
CA PRO A 227 -11.08 12.18 10.61
C PRO A 227 -12.32 12.11 9.70
N PRO A 228 -13.34 12.97 9.89
CA PRO A 228 -14.50 13.03 9.00
C PRO A 228 -14.10 13.22 7.54
N ALA A 229 -14.84 12.61 6.61
CA ALA A 229 -14.56 12.66 5.17
C ALA A 229 -14.37 14.09 4.64
N SER A 230 -15.14 15.04 5.17
CA SER A 230 -15.08 16.46 4.78
C SER A 230 -13.77 17.17 5.10
N SER A 231 -12.96 16.63 6.01
CA SER A 231 -11.66 17.20 6.41
C SER A 231 -10.46 16.59 5.69
N ILE A 232 -10.68 15.58 4.83
CA ILE A 232 -9.61 14.94 4.08
C ILE A 232 -9.26 15.81 2.88
N ALA A 233 -8.07 16.41 2.89
CA ALA A 233 -7.53 17.05 1.71
C ALA A 233 -7.14 15.95 0.70
N LEU A 234 -7.81 15.93 -0.44
CA LEU A 234 -7.41 15.12 -1.60
C LEU A 234 -6.51 16.02 -2.45
N ASP A 235 -5.25 15.65 -2.58
CA ASP A 235 -4.35 16.36 -3.49
C ASP A 235 -4.89 16.18 -4.92
N ALA A 236 -5.13 17.28 -5.62
CA ALA A 236 -5.78 17.33 -6.93
C ALA A 236 -4.89 16.83 -8.06
#